data_ff1854a3ccc7f0ba1a3faa851c666c77
#
_entry.id   ff1854a3ccc7f0ba1a3faa851c666c77
#
_cell.length_a   1.000
_cell.length_b   1.000
_cell.length_c   1.000
_cell.angle_alpha   90.00
_cell.angle_beta   90.00
_cell.angle_gamma   90.00
#
_symmetry.space_group_name_H-M   'P 1'
#
loop_
_entity.id
_entity.type
_entity.pdbx_description
1 polymer ?
#
loop_
_entity_poly.entity_id
_entity_poly.type
_entity_poly.pdbx_seq_one_letter_code
_entity_poly.pdbx_strand_id
1 'polypeptide(L)'
;KTYIVARLVHEAVKAGYRAYMVTLEDLLTCLKTRDVSRHAMKTYKRIMKAQLLAIDNATLFPLQREDIMLLFKLVNEFQEKTSLIVTANYSLTEWLAIPGEEAVAAALLDRLLYCCEIIQLSRNSYRMENRKTIFSNRSEDTDTLKELTTVK
;
A
#
# COMPACT_ATOMS: atom_id res chain seq x y z
N LYS A 1 0.89 0.88 8.47
CA LYS A 1 1.05 1.71 7.27
C LYS A 1 -0.32 2.05 6.69
N THR A 2 -1.08 1.06 6.19
CA THR A 2 -2.41 1.23 5.56
C THR A 2 -3.38 2.10 6.36
N TYR A 3 -3.53 1.86 7.67
CA TYR A 3 -4.44 2.66 8.53
C TYR A 3 -4.05 4.14 8.60
N ILE A 4 -2.76 4.44 8.67
CA ILE A 4 -2.26 5.82 8.70
C ILE A 4 -2.62 6.51 7.39
N VAL A 5 -2.36 5.86 6.27
CA VAL A 5 -2.65 6.41 4.93
C VAL A 5 -4.15 6.58 4.71
N ALA A 6 -4.96 5.59 5.08
CA ALA A 6 -6.41 5.69 5.01
C ALA A 6 -6.95 6.88 5.84
N ARG A 7 -6.35 7.14 7.01
CA ARG A 7 -6.72 8.28 7.85
C ARG A 7 -6.33 9.60 7.19
N LEU A 8 -5.15 9.71 6.61
CA LEU A 8 -4.70 10.91 5.88
C LEU A 8 -5.61 11.22 4.70
N VAL A 9 -5.95 10.21 3.89
CA VAL A 9 -6.89 10.36 2.77
C VAL A 9 -8.26 10.80 3.25
N HIS A 10 -8.75 10.21 4.34
CA HIS A 10 -10.03 10.60 4.94
C HIS A 10 -10.04 12.07 5.39
N GLU A 11 -8.99 12.54 6.08
CA GLU A 11 -8.89 13.94 6.51
C GLU A 11 -8.76 14.89 5.32
N ALA A 12 -8.05 14.51 4.25
CA ALA A 12 -7.99 15.29 3.02
C ALA A 12 -9.38 15.43 2.38
N VAL A 13 -10.16 14.36 2.30
CA VAL A 13 -11.55 14.40 1.79
C VAL A 13 -12.42 15.30 2.66
N LYS A 14 -12.31 15.23 3.99
CA LYS A 14 -13.03 16.12 4.91
C LYS A 14 -12.68 17.59 4.71
N ALA A 15 -11.42 17.87 4.38
CA ALA A 15 -10.94 19.20 4.06
C ALA A 15 -11.35 19.69 2.64
N GLY A 16 -12.12 18.89 1.89
CA GLY A 16 -12.64 19.25 0.58
C GLY A 16 -11.73 18.91 -0.59
N TYR A 17 -10.60 18.22 -0.36
CA TYR A 17 -9.71 17.78 -1.44
C TYR A 17 -10.24 16.52 -2.13
N ARG A 18 -9.94 16.40 -3.42
CA ARG A 18 -10.15 15.16 -4.17
C ARG A 18 -9.02 14.20 -3.86
N ALA A 19 -9.22 13.31 -2.90
CA ALA A 19 -8.25 12.33 -2.46
C ALA A 19 -8.74 10.91 -2.77
N TYR A 20 -7.81 10.05 -3.20
CA TYR A 20 -8.08 8.65 -3.52
C TYR A 20 -7.02 7.76 -2.89
N MET A 21 -7.45 6.56 -2.50
CA MET A 21 -6.56 5.48 -2.08
C MET A 21 -6.82 4.27 -2.97
N VAL A 22 -5.77 3.66 -3.46
CA VAL A 22 -5.81 2.51 -4.37
C VAL A 22 -4.62 1.61 -4.07
N THR A 23 -4.77 0.29 -4.26
CA THR A 23 -3.61 -0.61 -4.21
C THR A 23 -2.82 -0.49 -5.51
N LEU A 24 -1.51 -0.84 -5.48
CA LEU A 24 -0.72 -0.84 -6.71
C LEU A 24 -1.31 -1.79 -7.76
N GLU A 25 -1.80 -2.95 -7.35
CA GLU A 25 -2.41 -3.95 -8.23
C GLU A 25 -3.67 -3.42 -8.93
N ASP A 26 -4.59 -2.81 -8.17
CA ASP A 26 -5.81 -2.22 -8.73
C ASP A 26 -5.48 -1.04 -9.66
N LEU A 27 -4.47 -0.24 -9.31
CA LEU A 27 -4.00 0.86 -10.14
C LEU A 27 -3.48 0.35 -11.48
N LEU A 28 -2.61 -0.65 -11.48
CA LEU A 28 -2.06 -1.26 -12.70
C LEU A 28 -3.16 -1.89 -13.56
N THR A 29 -4.09 -2.61 -12.93
CA THR A 29 -5.24 -3.19 -13.61
C THR A 29 -6.09 -2.08 -14.27
N CYS A 30 -6.33 -0.99 -13.57
CA CYS A 30 -7.04 0.17 -14.11
C CYS A 30 -6.31 0.77 -15.31
N LEU A 31 -4.99 0.96 -15.21
CA LEU A 31 -4.16 1.52 -16.29
C LEU A 31 -4.13 0.63 -17.55
N LYS A 32 -4.05 -0.69 -17.37
CA LYS A 32 -4.03 -1.67 -18.45
C LYS A 32 -5.38 -1.81 -19.16
N THR A 33 -6.48 -1.69 -18.42
CA THR A 33 -7.84 -1.98 -18.95
C THR A 33 -8.66 -0.74 -19.26
N ARG A 34 -8.12 0.46 -19.05
CA ARG A 34 -8.87 1.73 -19.23
C ARG A 34 -9.47 1.90 -20.62
N ASP A 35 -8.81 1.39 -21.67
CA ASP A 35 -9.24 1.58 -23.05
C ASP A 35 -10.33 0.58 -23.48
N VAL A 36 -10.50 -0.52 -22.73
CA VAL A 36 -11.47 -1.58 -23.01
C VAL A 36 -12.60 -1.66 -21.99
N SER A 37 -12.45 -1.03 -20.82
CA SER A 37 -13.44 -1.05 -19.74
C SER A 37 -13.95 0.35 -19.40
N ARG A 38 -15.26 0.57 -19.53
CA ARG A 38 -15.89 1.83 -19.10
C ARG A 38 -15.70 2.12 -17.61
N HIS A 39 -15.66 1.07 -16.78
CA HIS A 39 -15.42 1.21 -15.35
C HIS A 39 -13.99 1.68 -15.08
N ALA A 40 -13.01 1.03 -15.69
CA ALA A 40 -11.59 1.39 -15.56
C ALA A 40 -11.34 2.82 -16.08
N MET A 41 -11.93 3.20 -17.21
CA MET A 41 -11.85 4.56 -17.72
C MET A 41 -12.42 5.59 -16.75
N LYS A 42 -13.55 5.29 -16.09
CA LYS A 42 -14.15 6.18 -15.09
C LYS A 42 -13.22 6.33 -13.86
N THR A 43 -12.65 5.23 -13.40
CA THR A 43 -11.69 5.22 -12.28
C THR A 43 -10.43 5.98 -12.66
N TYR A 44 -9.85 5.73 -13.82
CA TYR A 44 -8.71 6.47 -14.35
C TYR A 44 -8.95 7.99 -14.37
N LYS A 45 -10.09 8.44 -14.91
CA LYS A 45 -10.45 9.87 -14.92
C LYS A 45 -10.57 10.48 -13.52
N ARG A 46 -10.97 9.70 -12.52
CA ARG A 46 -11.00 10.15 -11.11
C ARG A 46 -9.60 10.28 -10.54
N ILE A 47 -8.76 9.28 -10.78
CA ILE A 47 -7.34 9.27 -10.36
C ILE A 47 -6.62 10.48 -10.95
N MET A 48 -6.79 10.75 -12.25
CA MET A 48 -6.16 11.88 -12.95
C MET A 48 -6.62 13.26 -12.46
N LYS A 49 -7.76 13.34 -11.79
CA LYS A 49 -8.29 14.58 -11.18
C LYS A 49 -8.00 14.68 -9.69
N ALA A 50 -7.31 13.70 -9.11
CA ALA A 50 -6.98 13.69 -7.70
C ALA A 50 -5.97 14.80 -7.36
N GLN A 51 -6.11 15.37 -6.18
CA GLN A 51 -5.14 16.29 -5.57
C GLN A 51 -4.23 15.54 -4.60
N LEU A 52 -4.72 14.39 -4.09
CA LEU A 52 -3.97 13.44 -3.31
C LEU A 52 -4.27 12.03 -3.80
N LEU A 53 -3.24 11.29 -4.18
CA LEU A 53 -3.33 9.87 -4.50
C LEU A 53 -2.47 9.06 -3.53
N ALA A 54 -3.07 8.12 -2.84
CA ALA A 54 -2.38 7.17 -1.99
C ALA A 54 -2.31 5.81 -2.69
N ILE A 55 -1.11 5.32 -2.95
CA ILE A 55 -0.84 3.99 -3.51
C ILE A 55 -0.40 3.09 -2.36
N ASP A 56 -1.27 2.20 -1.96
CA ASP A 56 -0.99 1.27 -0.86
C ASP A 56 -0.42 -0.05 -1.37
N ASN A 57 0.42 -0.66 -0.54
CA ASN A 57 1.03 -1.95 -0.82
C ASN A 57 1.80 -1.97 -2.16
N ALA A 58 2.65 -0.96 -2.36
CA ALA A 58 3.51 -0.89 -3.52
C ALA A 58 4.61 -1.97 -3.43
N THR A 59 4.26 -3.17 -3.89
CA THR A 59 5.18 -4.28 -4.07
C THR A 59 5.59 -4.29 -5.54
N LEU A 60 6.87 -4.03 -5.81
CA LEU A 60 7.39 -4.07 -7.18
C LEU A 60 7.69 -5.50 -7.69
N PHE A 61 7.44 -6.53 -6.88
CA PHE A 61 7.61 -7.92 -7.26
C PHE A 61 6.28 -8.67 -7.34
N PRO A 62 6.00 -9.36 -8.43
CA PRO A 62 6.72 -9.41 -9.71
C PRO A 62 6.12 -8.41 -10.73
N LEU A 63 6.69 -7.20 -10.85
CA LEU A 63 6.29 -6.26 -11.90
C LEU A 63 7.04 -6.55 -13.19
N GLN A 64 6.32 -6.49 -14.30
CA GLN A 64 6.91 -6.55 -15.63
C GLN A 64 7.35 -5.13 -16.06
N ARG A 65 8.25 -5.06 -17.04
CA ARG A 65 8.71 -3.80 -17.62
C ARG A 65 7.56 -2.86 -18.00
N GLU A 66 6.51 -3.41 -18.59
CA GLU A 66 5.33 -2.64 -18.98
C GLU A 66 4.64 -1.97 -17.81
N ASP A 67 4.57 -2.63 -16.65
CA ASP A 67 3.98 -2.09 -15.43
C ASP A 67 4.78 -0.91 -14.89
N ILE A 68 6.11 -1.05 -14.87
CA ILE A 68 7.02 0.01 -14.43
C ILE A 68 6.90 1.22 -15.35
N MET A 69 6.82 1.00 -16.67
CA MET A 69 6.64 2.07 -17.65
C MET A 69 5.29 2.78 -17.53
N LEU A 70 4.22 2.05 -17.20
CA LEU A 70 2.90 2.65 -16.92
C LEU A 70 2.95 3.53 -15.68
N LEU A 71 3.58 3.04 -14.61
CA LEU A 71 3.77 3.82 -13.38
C LEU A 71 4.64 5.05 -13.61
N PHE A 72 5.73 4.91 -14.35
CA PHE A 72 6.61 6.02 -14.69
C PHE A 72 5.86 7.14 -15.43
N LYS A 73 5.04 6.78 -16.43
CA LYS A 73 4.20 7.75 -17.14
C LYS A 73 3.21 8.44 -16.21
N LEU A 74 2.55 7.67 -15.34
CA LEU A 74 1.59 8.21 -14.38
C LEU A 74 2.26 9.18 -13.39
N VAL A 75 3.41 8.80 -12.82
CA VAL A 75 4.15 9.63 -11.86
C VAL A 75 4.61 10.93 -12.53
N ASN A 76 5.12 10.88 -13.76
CA ASN A 76 5.48 12.09 -14.51
C ASN A 76 4.28 13.01 -14.75
N GLU A 77 3.10 12.46 -15.00
CA GLU A 77 1.89 13.26 -15.24
C GLU A 77 1.38 13.93 -13.95
N PHE A 78 1.66 13.32 -12.79
CA PHE A 78 1.29 13.86 -11.48
C PHE A 78 2.29 14.86 -10.91
N GLN A 79 3.50 14.92 -11.46
CA GLN A 79 4.53 15.82 -10.98
C GLN A 79 3.99 17.27 -10.93
N GLU A 80 4.14 17.93 -9.78
CA GLU A 80 3.67 19.28 -9.48
C GLU A 80 2.13 19.48 -9.40
N LYS A 81 1.33 18.46 -9.70
CA LYS A 81 -0.13 18.58 -9.74
C LYS A 81 -0.83 17.81 -8.63
N THR A 82 -0.26 16.68 -8.23
CA THR A 82 -0.89 15.73 -7.31
C THR A 82 0.09 15.30 -6.23
N SER A 83 -0.32 15.42 -4.99
CA SER A 83 0.46 14.84 -3.87
C SER A 83 0.35 13.34 -3.90
N LEU A 84 1.49 12.63 -3.78
CA LEU A 84 1.53 11.17 -3.77
C LEU A 84 1.91 10.66 -2.37
N ILE A 85 1.21 9.66 -1.90
CA ILE A 85 1.60 8.85 -0.75
C ILE A 85 1.79 7.42 -1.26
N VAL A 86 2.98 6.86 -1.04
CA VAL A 86 3.27 5.48 -1.44
C VAL A 86 3.65 4.68 -0.20
N THR A 87 2.97 3.56 0.03
CA THR A 87 3.39 2.62 1.08
C THR A 87 4.01 1.39 0.45
N ALA A 88 5.20 1.03 0.94
CA ALA A 88 5.91 -0.16 0.50
C ALA A 88 6.33 -1.02 1.70
N ASN A 89 6.49 -2.30 1.48
CA ASN A 89 7.04 -3.23 2.46
C ASN A 89 8.52 -3.51 2.22
N TYR A 90 9.04 -3.12 1.08
CA TYR A 90 10.42 -3.26 0.66
C TYR A 90 11.21 -1.98 0.89
N SER A 91 12.51 -2.11 1.07
CA SER A 91 13.45 -0.98 1.11
C SER A 91 13.69 -0.43 -0.31
N LEU A 92 14.21 0.79 -0.39
CA LEU A 92 14.56 1.38 -1.69
C LEU A 92 15.62 0.56 -2.44
N THR A 93 16.53 -0.10 -1.73
CA THR A 93 17.54 -0.97 -2.31
C THR A 93 16.93 -2.22 -2.95
N GLU A 94 15.90 -2.78 -2.35
CA GLU A 94 15.16 -3.91 -2.92
C GLU A 94 14.36 -3.50 -4.16
N TRP A 95 13.93 -2.25 -4.23
CA TRP A 95 13.28 -1.71 -5.43
C TRP A 95 14.23 -1.60 -6.63
N LEU A 96 15.51 -1.35 -6.41
CA LEU A 96 16.53 -1.30 -7.45
C LEU A 96 16.96 -2.70 -7.93
N ALA A 97 16.69 -3.73 -7.14
CA ALA A 97 17.14 -5.10 -7.42
C ALA A 97 16.16 -5.89 -8.31
N ILE A 98 15.35 -5.24 -9.14
CA ILE A 98 14.44 -5.93 -10.09
C ILE A 98 15.28 -6.47 -11.25
N PRO A 99 15.43 -7.80 -11.39
CA PRO A 99 16.31 -8.37 -12.40
C PRO A 99 15.91 -7.95 -13.83
N GLY A 100 16.86 -7.42 -14.58
CA GLY A 100 16.69 -7.04 -15.98
C GLY A 100 15.99 -5.71 -16.24
N GLU A 101 15.52 -5.01 -15.20
CA GLU A 101 14.80 -3.74 -15.33
C GLU A 101 15.36 -2.62 -14.43
N GLU A 102 16.62 -2.76 -14.01
CA GLU A 102 17.26 -1.86 -13.04
C GLU A 102 17.23 -0.40 -13.50
N ALA A 103 17.45 -0.15 -14.79
CA ALA A 103 17.47 1.22 -15.33
C ALA A 103 16.09 1.89 -15.30
N VAL A 104 15.02 1.14 -15.59
CA VAL A 104 13.65 1.68 -15.60
C VAL A 104 13.14 1.85 -14.17
N ALA A 105 13.48 0.92 -13.29
CA ALA A 105 13.16 1.01 -11.86
C ALA A 105 13.90 2.20 -11.22
N ALA A 106 15.17 2.40 -11.53
CA ALA A 106 15.94 3.56 -11.08
C ALA A 106 15.33 4.88 -11.54
N ALA A 107 14.91 4.97 -12.80
CA ALA A 107 14.26 6.17 -13.35
C ALA A 107 12.91 6.45 -12.65
N LEU A 108 12.12 5.43 -12.35
CA LEU A 108 10.87 5.58 -11.58
C LEU A 108 11.14 6.06 -10.16
N LEU A 109 12.13 5.47 -9.48
CA LEU A 109 12.53 5.87 -8.14
C LEU A 109 13.04 7.29 -8.08
N ASP A 110 13.89 7.70 -9.03
CA ASP A 110 14.39 9.06 -9.14
C ASP A 110 13.24 10.08 -9.16
N ARG A 111 12.19 9.79 -9.93
CA ARG A 111 10.99 10.63 -9.99
C ARG A 111 10.18 10.64 -8.70
N LEU A 112 10.01 9.47 -8.07
CA LEU A 112 9.28 9.39 -6.80
C LEU A 112 10.03 10.06 -5.65
N LEU A 113 11.37 10.03 -5.67
CA LEU A 113 12.22 10.54 -4.61
C LEU A 113 12.57 12.03 -4.77
N TYR A 114 12.38 12.61 -5.93
CA TYR A 114 12.78 13.99 -6.24
C TYR A 114 12.31 15.03 -5.22
N CYS A 115 11.09 14.91 -4.70
CA CYS A 115 10.54 15.79 -3.67
C CYS A 115 9.75 14.96 -2.67
N CYS A 116 10.39 14.00 -1.99
CA CYS A 116 9.67 13.13 -1.06
C CYS A 116 10.27 13.13 0.35
N GLU A 117 9.40 12.90 1.33
CA GLU A 117 9.75 12.57 2.70
C GLU A 117 9.61 11.07 2.92
N ILE A 118 10.69 10.42 3.36
CA ILE A 118 10.70 8.98 3.62
C ILE A 118 10.46 8.73 5.10
N ILE A 119 9.33 8.10 5.41
CA ILE A 119 8.96 7.72 6.78
C ILE A 119 9.13 6.22 6.97
N GLN A 120 10.15 5.84 7.74
CA GLN A 120 10.36 4.44 8.13
C GLN A 120 9.55 4.11 9.38
N LEU A 121 8.65 3.15 9.26
CA LEU A 121 7.86 2.65 10.38
C LEU A 121 8.45 1.32 10.87
N SER A 122 9.32 1.40 11.88
CA SER A 122 9.98 0.27 12.53
C SER A 122 9.29 -0.05 13.85
N ARG A 123 8.21 -0.80 13.85
CA ARG A 123 7.60 -1.34 15.08
C ARG A 123 7.00 -2.72 14.83
N ASN A 124 6.84 -3.47 15.92
CA ASN A 124 6.09 -4.71 15.91
C ASN A 124 4.76 -4.55 15.21
N SER A 125 4.39 -5.52 14.42
CA SER A 125 3.16 -5.44 13.62
C SER A 125 1.94 -5.28 14.53
N TYR A 126 1.20 -4.19 14.38
CA TYR A 126 -0.09 -3.99 15.07
C TYR A 126 -1.04 -5.19 14.89
N ARG A 127 -0.93 -5.90 13.77
CA ARG A 127 -1.70 -7.13 13.50
C ARG A 127 -1.26 -8.28 14.39
N MET A 128 0.02 -8.35 14.75
CA MET A 128 0.55 -9.39 15.67
C MET A 128 0.11 -9.11 17.11
N GLU A 129 0.18 -7.85 17.54
CA GLU A 129 -0.22 -7.43 18.89
C GLU A 129 -1.73 -7.58 19.14
N ASN A 130 -2.55 -7.37 18.09
CA ASN A 130 -4.02 -7.44 18.18
C ASN A 130 -4.59 -8.73 17.55
N ARG A 131 -3.82 -9.79 17.45
CA ARG A 131 -4.28 -11.06 16.91
C ARG A 131 -5.24 -11.73 17.91
N LYS A 132 -6.53 -11.68 17.58
CA LYS A 132 -7.52 -12.51 18.29
C LYS A 132 -7.35 -13.95 17.79
N THR A 133 -6.81 -14.83 18.61
CA THR A 133 -6.81 -16.28 18.33
C THR A 133 -8.13 -16.88 18.79
N ILE A 134 -8.75 -17.66 17.91
CA ILE A 134 -10.00 -18.40 18.22
C ILE A 134 -9.76 -19.43 19.35
N PHE A 135 -8.51 -19.73 19.65
CA PHE A 135 -8.09 -20.77 20.59
C PHE A 135 -7.61 -20.23 21.95
N SER A 136 -7.65 -18.93 22.22
CA SER A 136 -7.21 -18.37 23.49
C SER A 136 -8.15 -18.66 24.68
N ASN A 137 -9.33 -19.19 24.45
CA ASN A 137 -10.30 -19.50 25.52
C ASN A 137 -10.26 -20.97 26.00
N ARG A 138 -9.21 -21.74 25.66
CA ARG A 138 -9.11 -23.18 26.08
C ARG A 138 -8.08 -23.45 27.18
N SER A 139 -7.35 -22.44 27.65
CA SER A 139 -6.31 -22.63 28.66
C SER A 139 -6.71 -22.26 30.09
N GLU A 140 -7.93 -21.71 30.32
CA GLU A 140 -8.38 -21.38 31.68
C GLU A 140 -9.26 -22.46 32.35
N ASP A 141 -9.74 -23.46 31.58
CA ASP A 141 -10.61 -24.53 32.14
C ASP A 141 -9.82 -25.78 32.60
N THR A 142 -8.50 -25.78 32.51
CA THR A 142 -7.69 -26.95 32.92
C THR A 142 -7.10 -26.85 34.31
N ASP A 143 -7.13 -25.70 34.96
CA ASP A 143 -6.64 -25.55 36.34
C ASP A 143 -7.71 -25.88 37.42
N THR A 144 -8.99 -25.84 37.05
CA THR A 144 -10.07 -26.18 37.98
C THR A 144 -10.27 -27.69 38.17
N LEU A 145 -9.68 -28.53 37.34
CA LEU A 145 -9.76 -30.00 37.44
C LEU A 145 -8.60 -30.62 38.24
N LYS A 146 -7.57 -29.88 38.58
CA LYS A 146 -6.46 -30.38 39.41
C LYS A 146 -6.67 -30.21 40.90
N GLU A 147 -7.56 -29.36 41.34
CA GLU A 147 -7.89 -29.20 42.76
C GLU A 147 -8.88 -30.23 43.32
N LEU A 148 -9.54 -31.01 42.47
CA LEU A 148 -10.55 -31.99 42.92
C LEU A 148 -9.99 -33.41 43.09
N THR A 149 -8.70 -33.67 42.82
CA THR A 149 -8.09 -35.00 42.93
C THR A 149 -7.09 -35.19 44.08
N THR A 150 -7.00 -34.23 45.03
CA THR A 150 -6.12 -34.36 46.18
C THR A 150 -6.92 -34.29 47.48
N VAL A 151 -7.83 -35.21 47.65
CA VAL A 151 -8.39 -35.57 48.98
C VAL A 151 -8.53 -37.10 49.02
N LYS A 152 -7.47 -37.80 49.41
CA LYS A 152 -7.40 -38.91 50.32
C LYS A 152 -5.98 -39.43 50.43
#